data_904621403077e09cfd9e7f4658255e11
#
_entry.id   904621403077e09cfd9e7f4658255e11
#
_cell.length_a   1.000
_cell.length_b   1.000
_cell.length_c   1.000
_cell.angle_alpha   90.00
_cell.angle_beta   90.00
_cell.angle_gamma   90.00
#
_symmetry.space_group_name_H-M   'P 1'
#
loop_
_entity.id
_entity.type
_entity.pdbx_description
1 polymer ?
#
loop_
_entity_poly.entity_id
_entity_poly.type
_entity_poly.pdbx_seq_one_letter_code
_entity_poly.pdbx_strand_id
1 'polypeptide(L)'
;MFRKYKFYVKQMDDFNVSALHESKNEWGSRLVTLLTPLVIDGYKSILDESVKLCKDNNEMDKYLMTFQNLISRIPKWNQQIIENERNRICEKSGCTYLEDLVTCVHIIQLKILTAMRVGQKQKKIDINIPKLDDFIHKVYI
;
A
#
# COMPACT_ATOMS: atom_id res chain seq x y z
N MET A 1 0.69 2.87 12.83
CA MET A 1 -0.57 2.82 13.59
C MET A 1 -1.73 2.48 12.68
N PHE A 2 -2.72 1.74 13.16
CA PHE A 2 -3.86 1.27 12.35
C PHE A 2 -5.14 2.03 12.71
N ARG A 3 -6.00 2.27 11.69
CA ARG A 3 -7.37 2.70 11.91
C ARG A 3 -8.22 1.49 12.26
N LYS A 4 -9.04 1.60 13.30
CA LYS A 4 -9.97 0.56 13.71
C LYS A 4 -11.36 0.83 13.14
N TYR A 5 -11.91 -0.17 12.50
CA TYR A 5 -13.28 -0.14 12.00
C TYR A 5 -14.06 -1.28 12.61
N LYS A 6 -15.34 -1.03 12.89
CA LYS A 6 -16.24 -2.04 13.41
C LYS A 6 -17.27 -2.39 12.33
N PHE A 7 -17.32 -3.66 11.98
CA PHE A 7 -18.26 -4.17 10.99
C PHE A 7 -19.19 -5.20 11.60
N TYR A 8 -20.43 -5.17 11.13
CA TYR A 8 -21.37 -6.25 11.34
C TYR A 8 -21.37 -7.14 10.10
N VAL A 9 -20.96 -8.38 10.29
CA VAL A 9 -20.99 -9.37 9.21
C VAL A 9 -22.39 -9.96 9.15
N LYS A 10 -23.06 -9.71 8.03
CA LYS A 10 -24.35 -10.27 7.71
C LYS A 10 -24.16 -11.34 6.65
N GLN A 11 -24.98 -12.40 6.72
CA GLN A 11 -25.02 -13.41 5.66
C GLN A 11 -25.34 -12.73 4.33
N MET A 12 -24.50 -12.97 3.33
CA MET A 12 -24.66 -12.46 2.00
C MET A 12 -24.99 -13.61 1.04
N ASP A 13 -25.83 -13.37 0.07
CA ASP A 13 -26.09 -14.31 -1.01
C ASP A 13 -24.95 -14.29 -2.06
N ASP A 14 -24.93 -15.29 -2.95
CA ASP A 14 -23.88 -15.42 -3.96
C ASP A 14 -23.81 -14.22 -4.92
N PHE A 15 -24.93 -13.57 -5.19
CA PHE A 15 -25.02 -12.39 -6.04
C PHE A 15 -24.25 -11.22 -5.42
N ASN A 16 -24.43 -10.97 -4.12
CA ASN A 16 -23.72 -9.90 -3.42
C ASN A 16 -22.22 -10.16 -3.34
N VAL A 17 -21.80 -11.42 -3.16
CA VAL A 17 -20.38 -11.82 -3.17
C VAL A 17 -19.76 -11.55 -4.54
N SER A 18 -20.45 -11.90 -5.62
CA SER A 18 -20.00 -11.63 -6.99
C SER A 18 -19.82 -10.12 -7.26
N ALA A 19 -20.78 -9.29 -6.82
CA ALA A 19 -20.69 -7.84 -6.93
C ALA A 19 -19.50 -7.28 -6.14
N LEU A 20 -19.21 -7.82 -4.97
CA LEU A 20 -18.03 -7.44 -4.17
C LEU A 20 -16.72 -7.79 -4.86
N HIS A 21 -16.63 -8.96 -5.51
CA HIS A 21 -15.46 -9.35 -6.30
C HIS A 21 -15.19 -8.40 -7.47
N GLU A 22 -16.25 -8.02 -8.18
CA GLU A 22 -16.14 -7.05 -9.28
C GLU A 22 -15.66 -5.69 -8.77
N SER A 23 -16.23 -5.19 -7.68
CA SER A 23 -15.83 -3.93 -7.05
C SER A 23 -14.37 -3.98 -6.58
N LYS A 24 -13.94 -5.08 -5.98
CA LYS A 24 -12.56 -5.29 -5.57
C LYS A 24 -11.61 -5.22 -6.76
N ASN A 25 -11.93 -5.90 -7.85
CA ASN A 25 -11.10 -5.93 -9.04
C ASN A 25 -10.97 -4.54 -9.67
N GLU A 26 -12.06 -3.80 -9.75
CA GLU A 26 -12.08 -2.44 -10.31
C GLU A 26 -11.26 -1.47 -9.44
N TRP A 27 -11.55 -1.38 -8.17
CA TRP A 27 -10.87 -0.46 -7.26
C TRP A 27 -9.42 -0.88 -6.99
N GLY A 28 -9.16 -2.16 -6.90
CA GLY A 28 -7.81 -2.70 -6.79
C GLY A 28 -6.95 -2.41 -8.01
N SER A 29 -7.49 -2.58 -9.21
CA SER A 29 -6.80 -2.22 -10.45
C SER A 29 -6.48 -0.74 -10.53
N ARG A 30 -7.40 0.11 -10.10
CA ARG A 30 -7.17 1.56 -10.03
C ARG A 30 -6.05 1.90 -9.06
N LEU A 31 -6.05 1.29 -7.89
CA LEU A 31 -4.99 1.49 -6.89
C LEU A 31 -3.62 1.07 -7.43
N VAL A 32 -3.52 -0.10 -8.05
CA VAL A 32 -2.29 -0.60 -8.68
C VAL A 32 -1.81 0.34 -9.79
N THR A 33 -2.71 0.78 -10.65
CA THR A 33 -2.40 1.69 -11.75
C THR A 33 -1.86 3.02 -11.25
N LEU A 34 -2.39 3.54 -10.15
CA LEU A 34 -1.93 4.80 -9.55
C LEU A 34 -0.58 4.65 -8.84
N LEU A 35 -0.39 3.57 -8.09
CA LEU A 35 0.77 3.40 -7.21
C LEU A 35 2.00 2.84 -7.92
N THR A 36 1.85 1.89 -8.81
CA THR A 36 2.98 1.18 -9.41
C THR A 36 4.02 2.11 -10.04
N PRO A 37 3.65 3.07 -10.91
CA PRO A 37 4.63 3.98 -11.49
C PRO A 37 5.36 4.82 -10.44
N LEU A 38 4.66 5.23 -9.40
CA LEU A 38 5.20 6.10 -8.34
C LEU A 38 6.15 5.35 -7.42
N VAL A 39 5.89 4.08 -7.14
CA VAL A 39 6.79 3.20 -6.39
C VAL A 39 8.05 2.91 -7.22
N ILE A 40 7.91 2.67 -8.52
CA ILE A 40 9.04 2.50 -9.44
C ILE A 40 9.91 3.76 -9.45
N ASP A 41 9.31 4.93 -9.52
CA ASP A 41 10.04 6.21 -9.45
C ASP A 41 10.77 6.37 -8.11
N GLY A 42 10.18 5.91 -7.02
CA GLY A 42 10.82 5.87 -5.71
C GLY A 42 12.09 5.00 -5.70
N TYR A 43 12.02 3.80 -6.25
CA TYR A 43 13.18 2.92 -6.39
C TYR A 43 14.25 3.50 -7.31
N LYS A 44 13.86 4.12 -8.41
CA LYS A 44 14.79 4.84 -9.30
C LYS A 44 15.51 5.95 -8.56
N SER A 45 14.81 6.71 -7.74
CA SER A 45 15.39 7.76 -6.90
C SER A 45 16.45 7.21 -5.93
N ILE A 46 16.20 6.05 -5.33
CA ILE A 46 17.18 5.37 -4.47
C ILE A 46 18.42 4.93 -5.28
N LEU A 47 18.21 4.43 -6.50
CA LEU A 47 19.30 4.05 -7.38
C LEU A 47 20.15 5.28 -7.77
N ASP A 48 19.50 6.39 -8.13
CA ASP A 48 20.18 7.64 -8.47
C ASP A 48 21.00 8.18 -7.31
N GLU A 49 20.48 8.09 -6.10
CA GLU A 49 21.21 8.44 -4.88
C GLU A 49 22.43 7.55 -4.68
N SER A 50 22.29 6.25 -4.93
CA SER A 50 23.41 5.29 -4.88
C SER A 50 24.52 5.64 -5.86
N VAL A 51 24.15 5.95 -7.09
CA VAL A 51 25.10 6.39 -8.13
C VAL A 51 25.80 7.69 -7.74
N LYS A 52 25.04 8.64 -7.20
CA LYS A 52 25.59 9.93 -6.74
C LYS A 52 26.62 9.73 -5.62
N LEU A 53 26.28 8.94 -4.61
CA LEU A 53 27.18 8.62 -3.49
C LEU A 53 28.48 7.96 -3.98
N CYS A 54 28.37 7.04 -4.93
CA CYS A 54 29.54 6.36 -5.49
C CYS A 54 30.40 7.30 -6.35
N LYS A 55 29.80 8.24 -7.07
CA LYS A 55 30.53 9.29 -7.79
C LYS A 55 31.32 10.19 -6.84
N ASP A 56 30.67 10.63 -5.77
CA ASP A 56 31.29 11.52 -4.78
C ASP A 56 32.47 10.84 -4.07
N ASN A 57 32.44 9.51 -3.94
CA ASN A 57 33.49 8.71 -3.31
C ASN A 57 34.49 8.10 -4.31
N ASN A 58 34.35 8.36 -5.60
CA ASN A 58 35.15 7.75 -6.69
C ASN A 58 35.13 6.22 -6.71
N GLU A 59 33.97 5.62 -6.36
CA GLU A 59 33.75 4.18 -6.29
C GLU A 59 32.59 3.74 -7.18
N MET A 60 32.58 4.18 -8.43
CA MET A 60 31.47 3.92 -9.37
C MET A 60 31.16 2.44 -9.62
N ASP A 61 32.12 1.57 -9.47
CA ASP A 61 31.97 0.13 -9.61
C ASP A 61 31.12 -0.51 -8.50
N LYS A 62 30.91 0.19 -7.38
CA LYS A 62 30.16 -0.28 -6.21
C LYS A 62 28.72 0.23 -6.14
N TYR A 63 28.20 0.86 -7.18
CA TYR A 63 26.86 1.48 -7.10
C TYR A 63 25.73 0.49 -6.83
N LEU A 64 25.81 -0.74 -7.35
CA LEU A 64 24.81 -1.79 -7.09
C LEU A 64 24.86 -2.28 -5.65
N MET A 65 26.03 -2.39 -5.06
CA MET A 65 26.19 -2.76 -3.65
C MET A 65 25.63 -1.67 -2.73
N THR A 66 25.88 -0.41 -3.05
CA THR A 66 25.33 0.74 -2.33
C THR A 66 23.80 0.77 -2.46
N PHE A 67 23.28 0.52 -3.65
CA PHE A 67 21.84 0.40 -3.87
C PHE A 67 21.22 -0.71 -3.02
N GLN A 68 21.84 -1.88 -3.00
CA GLN A 68 21.38 -2.99 -2.14
C GLN A 68 21.38 -2.61 -0.67
N ASN A 69 22.41 -1.91 -0.20
CA ASN A 69 22.49 -1.43 1.18
C ASN A 69 21.37 -0.44 1.51
N LEU A 70 21.06 0.49 0.60
CA LEU A 70 19.97 1.45 0.81
C LEU A 70 18.61 0.76 0.83
N ILE A 71 18.38 -0.20 -0.06
CA ILE A 71 17.14 -1.00 -0.06
C ILE A 71 16.99 -1.78 1.24
N SER A 72 18.06 -2.37 1.76
CA SER A 72 18.03 -3.13 3.01
C SER A 72 17.62 -2.29 4.23
N ARG A 73 17.73 -0.97 4.13
CA ARG A 73 17.32 -0.02 5.18
C ARG A 73 15.85 0.39 5.11
N ILE A 74 15.14 0.04 4.05
CA ILE A 74 13.72 0.42 3.88
C ILE A 74 12.86 0.02 5.09
N PRO A 75 12.97 -1.20 5.65
CA PRO A 75 12.19 -1.56 6.84
C PRO A 75 12.48 -0.70 8.08
N LYS A 76 13.61 -0.02 8.09
CA LYS A 76 14.08 0.83 9.21
C LYS A 76 13.84 2.32 8.96
N TRP A 77 13.11 2.70 7.92
CA TRP A 77 12.81 4.09 7.65
C TRP A 77 12.11 4.74 8.84
N ASN A 78 12.52 5.96 9.15
CA ASN A 78 11.84 6.75 10.18
C ASN A 78 10.54 7.35 9.63
N GLN A 79 9.71 7.86 10.54
CA GLN A 79 8.41 8.43 10.18
C GLN A 79 8.54 9.58 9.19
N GLN A 80 9.57 10.39 9.29
CA GLN A 80 9.77 11.54 8.39
C GLN A 80 10.00 11.11 6.94
N ILE A 81 10.77 10.06 6.72
CA ILE A 81 11.01 9.51 5.37
C ILE A 81 9.71 8.96 4.79
N ILE A 82 8.95 8.24 5.60
CA ILE A 82 7.66 7.65 5.19
C ILE A 82 6.66 8.75 4.82
N GLU A 83 6.56 9.80 5.62
CA GLU A 83 5.68 10.95 5.35
C GLU A 83 6.09 11.69 4.08
N ASN A 84 7.37 11.88 3.85
CA ASN A 84 7.87 12.51 2.63
C ASN A 84 7.50 11.68 1.39
N GLU A 85 7.63 10.36 1.45
CA GLU A 85 7.21 9.46 0.36
C GLU A 85 5.71 9.47 0.15
N ARG A 86 4.92 9.44 1.23
CA ARG A 86 3.47 9.59 1.13
C ARG A 86 3.08 10.90 0.46
N ASN A 87 3.66 12.01 0.86
CA ASN A 87 3.36 13.32 0.28
C ASN A 87 3.73 13.35 -1.20
N ARG A 88 4.89 12.83 -1.57
CA ARG A 88 5.31 12.72 -2.98
C ARG A 88 4.31 11.91 -3.81
N ILE A 89 3.91 10.75 -3.31
CA ILE A 89 2.96 9.86 -3.98
C ILE A 89 1.59 10.54 -4.11
N CYS A 90 1.09 11.17 -3.06
CA CYS A 90 -0.19 11.88 -3.10
C CYS A 90 -0.17 13.03 -4.12
N GLU A 91 0.89 13.81 -4.17
CA GLU A 91 1.02 14.91 -5.11
C GLU A 91 1.12 14.43 -6.56
N LYS A 92 2.01 13.46 -6.82
CA LYS A 92 2.25 12.96 -8.18
C LYS A 92 1.11 12.11 -8.74
N SER A 93 0.35 11.43 -7.86
CA SER A 93 -0.80 10.65 -8.30
C SER A 93 -1.96 11.53 -8.79
N GLY A 94 -2.01 12.76 -8.33
CA GLY A 94 -3.16 13.65 -8.56
C GLY A 94 -4.47 13.13 -7.95
N CYS A 95 -4.39 12.15 -7.06
CA CYS A 95 -5.53 11.50 -6.44
C CYS A 95 -5.74 12.05 -5.04
N THR A 96 -6.77 12.86 -4.85
CA THR A 96 -7.10 13.47 -3.55
C THR A 96 -7.70 12.46 -2.57
N TYR A 97 -8.15 11.32 -3.07
CA TYR A 97 -8.82 10.26 -2.30
C TYR A 97 -8.00 8.97 -2.18
N LEU A 98 -6.67 9.05 -2.29
CA LEU A 98 -5.81 7.86 -2.27
C LEU A 98 -5.95 7.07 -0.96
N GLU A 99 -6.02 7.74 0.18
CA GLU A 99 -6.23 7.09 1.48
C GLU A 99 -7.59 6.39 1.55
N ASP A 100 -8.63 7.03 1.03
CA ASP A 100 -9.98 6.45 0.99
C ASP A 100 -10.03 5.25 0.03
N LEU A 101 -9.28 5.31 -1.07
CA LEU A 101 -9.17 4.20 -2.02
C LEU A 101 -8.51 2.97 -1.37
N VAL A 102 -7.41 3.16 -0.67
CA VAL A 102 -6.74 2.09 0.09
C VAL A 102 -7.69 1.49 1.13
N THR A 103 -8.36 2.33 1.89
CA THR A 103 -9.34 1.92 2.89
C THR A 103 -10.48 1.12 2.26
N CYS A 104 -11.02 1.60 1.15
CA CYS A 104 -12.12 0.95 0.43
C CYS A 104 -11.72 -0.45 -0.06
N VAL A 105 -10.54 -0.59 -0.66
CA VAL A 105 -10.04 -1.90 -1.13
C VAL A 105 -9.90 -2.88 0.03
N HIS A 106 -9.36 -2.45 1.16
CA HIS A 106 -9.24 -3.30 2.35
C HIS A 106 -10.60 -3.71 2.90
N ILE A 107 -11.56 -2.79 2.98
CA ILE A 107 -12.92 -3.07 3.45
C ILE A 107 -13.61 -4.09 2.55
N ILE A 108 -13.54 -3.92 1.23
CA ILE A 108 -14.16 -4.84 0.29
C ILE A 108 -13.53 -6.22 0.41
N GLN A 109 -12.20 -6.32 0.50
CA GLN A 109 -11.50 -7.59 0.69
C GLN A 109 -11.98 -8.30 1.96
N LEU A 110 -12.12 -7.58 3.05
CA LEU A 110 -12.57 -8.14 4.32
C LEU A 110 -14.03 -8.59 4.27
N LYS A 111 -14.89 -7.85 3.58
CA LYS A 111 -16.29 -8.27 3.35
C LYS A 111 -16.35 -9.56 2.55
N ILE A 112 -15.53 -9.73 1.53
CA ILE A 112 -15.45 -10.96 0.74
C ILE A 112 -15.02 -12.13 1.64
N LEU A 113 -13.95 -11.95 2.42
CA LEU A 113 -13.42 -13.00 3.30
C LEU A 113 -14.43 -13.40 4.37
N THR A 114 -15.17 -12.47 4.92
CA THR A 114 -16.21 -12.76 5.93
C THR A 114 -17.47 -13.39 5.33
N ALA A 115 -17.86 -13.00 4.12
CA ALA A 115 -18.99 -13.56 3.41
C ALA A 115 -18.79 -15.04 3.02
N MET A 116 -17.56 -15.46 2.81
CA MET A 116 -17.20 -16.86 2.49
C MET A 116 -17.38 -17.80 3.68
N ARG A 117 -17.52 -17.29 4.90
CA ARG A 117 -17.81 -18.07 6.12
C ARG A 117 -19.32 -18.22 6.28
N VAL A 118 -19.92 -19.07 5.49
CA VAL A 118 -21.38 -19.24 5.35
C VAL A 118 -22.06 -19.74 6.62
N GLY A 119 -23.32 -19.33 6.84
CA GLY A 119 -24.23 -19.88 7.86
C GLY A 119 -24.03 -19.25 9.23
N GLN A 120 -23.36 -18.17 9.35
CA GLN A 120 -23.11 -17.49 10.62
C GLN A 120 -24.09 -16.35 10.86
N LYS A 121 -24.51 -16.19 12.12
CA LYS A 121 -25.24 -15.01 12.57
C LYS A 121 -24.38 -13.75 12.46
N GLN A 122 -25.01 -12.58 12.49
CA GLN A 122 -24.27 -11.31 12.52
C GLN A 122 -23.21 -11.35 13.62
N LYS A 123 -21.95 -11.15 13.23
CA LYS A 123 -20.83 -11.00 14.16
C LYS A 123 -20.23 -9.62 14.01
N LYS A 124 -19.90 -9.02 15.13
CA LYS A 124 -19.13 -7.79 15.17
C LYS A 124 -17.66 -8.14 15.04
N ILE A 125 -17.03 -7.65 14.00
CA ILE A 125 -15.60 -7.87 13.74
C ILE A 125 -14.87 -6.54 13.87
N ASP A 126 -13.84 -6.51 14.71
CA ASP A 126 -12.93 -5.39 14.78
C ASP A 126 -11.84 -5.57 13.71
N ILE A 127 -11.75 -4.61 12.81
CA ILE A 127 -10.84 -4.65 11.67
C ILE A 127 -9.85 -3.51 11.80
N ASN A 128 -8.57 -3.87 11.68
CA ASN A 128 -7.49 -2.89 11.65
C ASN A 128 -7.09 -2.64 10.20
N ILE A 129 -7.35 -1.44 9.70
CA ILE A 129 -6.93 -1.01 8.36
C ILE A 129 -5.71 -0.11 8.52
N PRO A 130 -4.61 -0.37 7.80
CA PRO A 130 -3.42 0.45 7.89
C PRO A 130 -3.69 1.89 7.44
N LYS A 131 -3.04 2.84 8.07
CA LYS A 131 -3.00 4.20 7.55
C LYS A 131 -2.24 4.22 6.23
N LEU A 132 -2.43 5.27 5.44
CA LEU A 132 -1.75 5.41 4.15
C LEU A 132 -0.23 5.33 4.28
N ASP A 133 0.34 5.95 5.31
CA ASP A 133 1.79 5.90 5.59
C ASP A 133 2.29 4.47 5.77
N ASP A 134 1.62 3.71 6.60
CA ASP A 134 1.98 2.31 6.89
C ASP A 134 1.79 1.42 5.66
N PHE A 135 0.75 1.67 4.89
CA PHE A 135 0.48 0.96 3.64
C PHE A 135 1.58 1.19 2.61
N ILE A 136 1.96 2.45 2.37
CA ILE A 136 3.03 2.81 1.44
C ILE A 136 4.35 2.20 1.88
N HIS A 137 4.68 2.29 3.17
CA HIS A 137 5.90 1.68 3.70
C HIS A 137 5.93 0.17 3.46
N LYS A 138 4.81 -0.53 3.67
CA LYS A 138 4.71 -1.96 3.38
C LYS A 138 4.85 -2.30 1.91
N VAL A 139 4.39 -1.46 1.02
CA VAL A 139 4.56 -1.67 -0.43
C VAL A 139 6.04 -1.63 -0.81
N TYR A 140 6.84 -0.80 -0.14
CA TYR A 140 8.29 -0.73 -0.38
C TYR A 140 9.08 -1.89 0.22
N ILE A 141 8.58 -2.53 1.26
CA ILE A 141 9.24 -3.67 1.91
C ILE A 141 9.08 -4.96 1.09
#